data_552bc7d8f8d65ae7b26c2694250e92e5
#
_entry.id   552bc7d8f8d65ae7b26c2694250e92e5
#
_cell.length_a   1.000
_cell.length_b   1.000
_cell.length_c   1.000
_cell.angle_alpha   90.00
_cell.angle_beta   90.00
_cell.angle_gamma   90.00
#
_symmetry.space_group_name_H-M   'P 1'
#
loop_
_entity.id
_entity.type
_entity.pdbx_description
1 polymer ?
#
loop_
_entity_poly.entity_id
_entity_poly.type
_entity_poly.pdbx_seq_one_letter_code
_entity_poly.pdbx_strand_id
1 'polypeptide(L)'
;AKAGYNLLLTDFNRPYFNDALMPAGRLRETSKGKQRANAIVMTKCPNHLHETDYEDMTSKLKAAEHQPVFFSRFRYGKLKPLFASTNETLENKQVLLVAGIAQPQPLFEEVSRKAEKVELLAFADHHDFTEKEMQLISNKFMQLEEGKRIIVTTEKDAARLAHHPALDKSLHPYIYV
;
A
#
# COMPACT_ATOMS: atom_id res chain seq x y z
N ALA A 1 30.28 -2.29 7.91
CA ALA A 1 29.60 -3.10 8.94
C ALA A 1 29.22 -4.44 8.32
N LYS A 2 29.46 -5.54 9.03
CA LYS A 2 29.05 -6.89 8.60
C LYS A 2 27.61 -7.09 9.07
N ALA A 3 26.67 -7.30 8.11
CA ALA A 3 25.29 -7.58 8.47
C ALA A 3 25.20 -8.90 9.26
N GLY A 4 24.47 -8.89 10.38
CA GLY A 4 24.29 -10.09 11.22
C GLY A 4 23.28 -11.07 10.64
N TYR A 5 22.30 -10.57 9.88
CA TYR A 5 21.25 -11.36 9.23
C TYR A 5 20.77 -10.68 7.95
N ASN A 6 20.67 -11.43 6.86
CA ASN A 6 20.25 -10.92 5.56
C ASN A 6 18.91 -11.52 5.17
N LEU A 7 17.92 -10.66 4.91
CA LEU A 7 16.62 -11.05 4.36
C LEU A 7 16.58 -10.67 2.89
N LEU A 8 16.22 -11.62 2.02
CA LEU A 8 15.90 -11.35 0.63
C LEU A 8 14.40 -11.14 0.51
N LEU A 9 13.98 -9.95 0.10
CA LEU A 9 12.59 -9.63 -0.20
C LEU A 9 12.33 -9.82 -1.69
N THR A 10 11.22 -10.47 -2.03
CA THR A 10 10.75 -10.61 -3.41
C THR A 10 9.25 -10.37 -3.48
N ASP A 11 8.80 -9.62 -4.49
CA ASP A 11 7.38 -9.29 -4.68
C ASP A 11 6.67 -10.48 -5.34
N PHE A 12 5.50 -10.86 -4.83
CA PHE A 12 4.69 -11.96 -5.36
C PHE A 12 4.32 -11.74 -6.84
N ASN A 13 3.95 -10.51 -7.19
CA ASN A 13 3.55 -10.17 -8.56
C ASN A 13 4.74 -10.05 -9.52
N ARG A 14 5.95 -9.90 -8.97
CA ARG A 14 7.19 -9.78 -9.74
C ARG A 14 8.36 -10.43 -8.99
N PRO A 15 8.35 -11.74 -8.86
CA PRO A 15 9.40 -12.44 -8.14
C PRO A 15 10.73 -12.38 -8.92
N TYR A 16 11.85 -12.38 -8.19
CA TYR A 16 13.18 -12.23 -8.78
C TYR A 16 13.50 -13.28 -9.86
N PHE A 17 12.88 -14.45 -9.80
CA PHE A 17 13.12 -15.51 -10.77
C PHE A 17 12.42 -15.27 -12.11
N ASN A 18 11.46 -14.32 -12.17
CA ASN A 18 10.78 -13.86 -13.39
C ASN A 18 11.26 -12.48 -13.84
N ASP A 19 12.34 -11.94 -13.24
CA ASP A 19 12.87 -10.64 -13.59
C ASP A 19 14.27 -10.76 -14.21
N ALA A 20 14.65 -9.77 -15.01
CA ALA A 20 15.94 -9.70 -15.68
C ALA A 20 16.87 -8.66 -15.04
N LEU A 21 18.14 -8.77 -15.36
CA LEU A 21 19.15 -7.76 -14.97
C LEU A 21 18.87 -6.43 -15.68
N MET A 22 19.19 -5.33 -15.03
CA MET A 22 19.24 -4.01 -15.67
C MET A 22 20.17 -4.03 -16.89
N PRO A 23 19.81 -3.34 -17.99
CA PRO A 23 18.61 -2.49 -18.17
C PRO A 23 17.35 -3.25 -18.63
N ALA A 24 17.43 -4.54 -18.97
CA ALA A 24 16.29 -5.33 -19.48
C ALA A 24 15.22 -5.63 -18.41
N GLY A 25 15.59 -5.59 -17.14
CA GLY A 25 14.69 -5.76 -15.98
C GLY A 25 15.10 -4.82 -14.84
N ARG A 26 14.78 -5.19 -13.59
CA ARG A 26 15.08 -4.37 -12.40
C ARG A 26 16.10 -4.98 -11.45
N LEU A 27 16.58 -6.19 -11.74
CA LEU A 27 17.58 -6.81 -10.92
C LEU A 27 18.92 -6.08 -11.07
N ARG A 28 19.54 -5.73 -9.94
CA ARG A 28 20.87 -5.11 -9.89
C ARG A 28 21.98 -6.16 -9.92
N GLU A 29 21.65 -7.41 -9.59
CA GLU A 29 22.56 -8.56 -9.63
C GLU A 29 21.80 -9.83 -10.02
N THR A 30 22.52 -10.87 -10.38
CA THR A 30 21.92 -12.16 -10.76
C THR A 30 21.21 -12.82 -9.57
N SER A 31 20.26 -13.70 -9.86
CA SER A 31 19.54 -14.49 -8.84
C SER A 31 20.48 -15.34 -7.95
N LYS A 32 21.74 -15.53 -8.31
CA LYS A 32 22.77 -16.16 -7.46
C LYS A 32 23.02 -15.38 -6.17
N GLY A 33 22.77 -14.07 -6.17
CA GLY A 33 22.89 -13.22 -4.97
C GLY A 33 22.01 -13.67 -3.80
N LYS A 34 20.94 -14.42 -4.06
CA LYS A 34 20.08 -15.01 -3.02
C LYS A 34 20.84 -15.92 -2.03
N GLN A 35 21.96 -16.52 -2.47
CA GLN A 35 22.75 -17.39 -1.60
C GLN A 35 23.32 -16.69 -0.37
N ARG A 36 23.41 -15.34 -0.39
CA ARG A 36 23.84 -14.54 0.76
C ARG A 36 22.75 -14.29 1.79
N ALA A 37 21.50 -14.60 1.43
CA ALA A 37 20.37 -14.40 2.33
C ALA A 37 20.27 -15.54 3.34
N ASN A 38 19.90 -15.19 4.57
CA ASN A 38 19.60 -16.15 5.63
C ASN A 38 18.14 -16.64 5.55
N ALA A 39 17.24 -15.83 4.97
CA ALA A 39 15.86 -16.19 4.69
C ALA A 39 15.34 -15.44 3.47
N ILE A 40 14.28 -15.97 2.85
CA ILE A 40 13.56 -15.32 1.73
C ILE A 40 12.16 -14.97 2.20
N VAL A 41 11.72 -13.74 1.94
CA VAL A 41 10.36 -13.31 2.23
C VAL A 41 9.68 -12.91 0.92
N MET A 42 8.66 -13.66 0.53
CA MET A 42 7.76 -13.27 -0.55
C MET A 42 6.74 -12.28 -0.01
N THR A 43 6.75 -11.07 -0.55
CA THR A 43 5.93 -9.96 -0.07
C THR A 43 4.74 -9.71 -0.99
N LYS A 44 3.75 -8.97 -0.48
CA LYS A 44 2.53 -8.58 -1.22
C LYS A 44 1.73 -9.77 -1.75
N CYS A 45 1.74 -10.88 -1.01
CA CYS A 45 0.93 -12.03 -1.36
C CYS A 45 -0.57 -11.68 -1.30
N PRO A 46 -1.39 -12.25 -2.20
CA PRO A 46 -2.85 -12.15 -2.12
C PRO A 46 -3.40 -12.68 -0.80
N ASN A 47 -4.59 -12.23 -0.42
CA ASN A 47 -5.23 -12.69 0.81
C ASN A 47 -5.66 -14.17 0.76
N HIS A 48 -5.88 -14.69 -0.44
CA HIS A 48 -6.36 -16.04 -0.69
C HIS A 48 -5.35 -16.76 -1.59
N LEU A 49 -4.39 -17.45 -0.97
CA LEU A 49 -3.52 -18.41 -1.64
C LEU A 49 -3.91 -19.81 -1.16
N HIS A 50 -3.98 -20.74 -2.09
CA HIS A 50 -4.13 -22.15 -1.80
C HIS A 50 -2.78 -22.76 -1.39
N GLU A 51 -2.80 -23.91 -0.75
CA GLU A 51 -1.57 -24.59 -0.32
C GLU A 51 -0.65 -24.90 -1.52
N THR A 52 -1.26 -25.30 -2.64
CA THR A 52 -0.57 -25.51 -3.91
C THR A 52 0.17 -24.27 -4.44
N ASP A 53 -0.34 -23.05 -4.20
CA ASP A 53 0.33 -21.81 -4.62
C ASP A 53 1.60 -21.58 -3.79
N TYR A 54 1.55 -21.85 -2.48
CA TYR A 54 2.72 -21.78 -1.61
C TYR A 54 3.81 -22.76 -2.02
N GLU A 55 3.42 -24.02 -2.33
CA GLU A 55 4.34 -25.07 -2.79
C GLU A 55 5.00 -24.67 -4.13
N ASP A 56 4.19 -24.26 -5.10
CA ASP A 56 4.68 -23.81 -6.41
C ASP A 56 5.66 -22.65 -6.30
N MET A 57 5.31 -21.61 -5.53
CA MET A 57 6.18 -20.47 -5.33
C MET A 57 7.46 -20.85 -4.59
N THR A 58 7.38 -21.68 -3.56
CA THR A 58 8.55 -22.16 -2.81
C THR A 58 9.49 -22.95 -3.74
N SER A 59 8.95 -23.81 -4.59
CA SER A 59 9.72 -24.56 -5.58
C SER A 59 10.44 -23.63 -6.57
N LYS A 60 9.74 -22.61 -7.09
CA LYS A 60 10.30 -21.63 -8.04
C LYS A 60 11.37 -20.72 -7.43
N LEU A 61 11.27 -20.42 -6.14
CA LEU A 61 12.30 -19.64 -5.42
C LEU A 61 13.63 -20.39 -5.35
N LYS A 62 13.62 -21.73 -5.42
CA LYS A 62 14.83 -22.57 -5.31
C LYS A 62 15.70 -22.13 -4.12
N ALA A 63 15.08 -21.97 -2.96
CA ALA A 63 15.77 -21.64 -1.72
C ALA A 63 16.75 -22.78 -1.36
N ALA A 64 17.87 -22.45 -0.72
CA ALA A 64 18.75 -23.48 -0.17
C ALA A 64 18.11 -24.09 1.10
N GLU A 65 18.53 -25.29 1.48
CA GLU A 65 17.97 -26.02 2.64
C GLU A 65 17.99 -25.22 3.94
N HIS A 66 19.01 -24.38 4.13
CA HIS A 66 19.16 -23.52 5.30
C HIS A 66 18.38 -22.18 5.22
N GLN A 67 17.67 -21.92 4.09
CA GLN A 67 16.96 -20.67 3.84
C GLN A 67 15.46 -20.86 4.00
N PRO A 68 14.86 -20.59 5.16
CA PRO A 68 13.43 -20.60 5.31
C PRO A 68 12.75 -19.56 4.38
N VAL A 69 11.59 -19.94 3.85
CA VAL A 69 10.76 -19.09 3.00
C VAL A 69 9.54 -18.64 3.78
N PHE A 70 9.30 -17.35 3.80
CA PHE A 70 8.13 -16.74 4.43
C PHE A 70 7.29 -16.02 3.39
N PHE A 71 5.97 -16.00 3.61
CA PHE A 71 5.00 -15.28 2.80
C PHE A 71 4.36 -14.19 3.64
N SER A 72 4.34 -12.97 3.13
CA SER A 72 3.73 -11.85 3.81
C SER A 72 2.70 -11.14 2.93
N ARG A 73 1.64 -10.64 3.56
CA ARG A 73 0.57 -9.90 2.91
C ARG A 73 0.30 -8.59 3.62
N PHE A 74 -0.35 -7.68 2.95
CA PHE A 74 -0.86 -6.48 3.60
C PHE A 74 -2.03 -6.83 4.52
N ARG A 75 -2.05 -6.20 5.69
CA ARG A 75 -3.18 -6.20 6.59
C ARG A 75 -3.53 -4.76 6.91
N TYR A 76 -4.69 -4.35 6.45
CA TYR A 76 -5.19 -3.01 6.77
C TYR A 76 -5.79 -3.00 8.17
N GLY A 77 -5.43 -1.96 8.94
CA GLY A 77 -5.89 -1.76 10.30
C GLY A 77 -7.30 -1.12 10.36
N LYS A 78 -7.65 -0.66 11.56
CA LYS A 78 -8.82 0.22 11.73
C LYS A 78 -8.44 1.63 11.27
N LEU A 79 -9.43 2.39 10.82
CA LEU A 79 -9.25 3.80 10.52
C LEU A 79 -8.77 4.55 11.77
N LYS A 80 -7.75 5.38 11.60
CA LYS A 80 -7.23 6.28 12.62
C LYS A 80 -7.48 7.71 12.16
N PRO A 81 -8.11 8.55 12.97
CA PRO A 81 -8.32 9.94 12.60
C PRO A 81 -6.95 10.67 12.49
N LEU A 82 -6.80 11.53 11.49
CA LEU A 82 -5.58 12.31 11.30
C LEU A 82 -5.56 13.54 12.23
N PHE A 83 -6.69 14.21 12.41
CA PHE A 83 -6.82 15.44 13.20
C PHE A 83 -7.90 15.34 14.27
N ALA A 84 -8.90 14.52 14.08
CA ALA A 84 -10.02 14.36 15.00
C ALA A 84 -9.72 13.34 16.11
N SER A 85 -10.60 13.31 17.12
CA SER A 85 -10.54 12.30 18.21
C SER A 85 -11.59 11.19 18.05
N THR A 86 -12.43 11.26 17.03
CA THR A 86 -13.51 10.29 16.80
C THR A 86 -13.06 9.19 15.87
N ASN A 87 -13.25 7.95 16.29
CA ASN A 87 -13.04 6.78 15.44
C ASN A 87 -14.25 6.58 14.54
N GLU A 88 -13.99 6.26 13.28
CA GLU A 88 -14.99 5.91 12.29
C GLU A 88 -14.77 4.52 11.73
N THR A 89 -15.79 3.97 11.09
CA THR A 89 -15.72 2.74 10.30
C THR A 89 -16.00 3.05 8.83
N LEU A 90 -15.71 2.11 7.95
CA LEU A 90 -16.02 2.26 6.52
C LEU A 90 -17.49 1.91 6.20
N GLU A 91 -18.18 1.23 7.11
CA GLU A 91 -19.56 0.79 6.88
C GLU A 91 -20.51 1.98 6.67
N ASN A 92 -21.31 1.92 5.61
CA ASN A 92 -22.25 2.96 5.20
C ASN A 92 -21.59 4.32 4.92
N LYS A 93 -20.29 4.35 4.62
CA LYS A 93 -19.58 5.58 4.29
C LYS A 93 -19.33 5.70 2.80
N GLN A 94 -19.35 6.94 2.33
CA GLN A 94 -18.87 7.35 1.02
C GLN A 94 -17.44 7.89 1.16
N VAL A 95 -16.50 7.20 0.57
CA VAL A 95 -15.07 7.43 0.79
C VAL A 95 -14.45 8.13 -0.41
N LEU A 96 -13.79 9.25 -0.16
CA LEU A 96 -12.78 9.79 -1.06
C LEU A 96 -11.43 9.20 -0.66
N LEU A 97 -10.93 8.25 -1.45
CA LEU A 97 -9.62 7.63 -1.22
C LEU A 97 -8.53 8.43 -1.95
N VAL A 98 -7.65 9.06 -1.17
CA VAL A 98 -6.52 9.86 -1.68
C VAL A 98 -5.24 9.07 -1.50
N ALA A 99 -4.57 8.69 -2.59
CA ALA A 99 -3.40 7.82 -2.53
C ALA A 99 -2.29 8.24 -3.51
N GLY A 100 -1.14 8.66 -2.97
CA GLY A 100 0.11 8.92 -3.68
C GLY A 100 1.12 7.79 -3.50
N ILE A 101 0.72 6.58 -3.87
CA ILE A 101 1.54 5.36 -3.78
C ILE A 101 1.58 4.65 -5.14
N ALA A 102 2.65 3.88 -5.37
CA ALA A 102 2.89 3.21 -6.65
C ALA A 102 1.80 2.22 -7.07
N GLN A 103 1.10 1.61 -6.13
CA GLN A 103 0.05 0.62 -6.37
C GLN A 103 -1.14 0.87 -5.43
N PRO A 104 -2.07 1.78 -5.79
CA PRO A 104 -3.23 2.08 -4.95
C PRO A 104 -4.34 1.03 -5.05
N GLN A 105 -4.33 0.17 -6.06
CA GLN A 105 -5.40 -0.78 -6.37
C GLN A 105 -5.74 -1.74 -5.21
N PRO A 106 -4.76 -2.38 -4.51
CA PRO A 106 -5.09 -3.25 -3.39
C PRO A 106 -5.78 -2.53 -2.22
N LEU A 107 -5.41 -1.27 -1.97
CA LEU A 107 -6.06 -0.44 -0.96
C LEU A 107 -7.48 -0.05 -1.41
N PHE A 108 -7.63 0.35 -2.67
CA PHE A 108 -8.94 0.67 -3.25
C PHE A 108 -9.92 -0.52 -3.15
N GLU A 109 -9.46 -1.73 -3.49
CA GLU A 109 -10.28 -2.94 -3.40
C GLU A 109 -10.68 -3.26 -1.94
N GLU A 110 -9.76 -3.08 -0.99
CA GLU A 110 -10.04 -3.30 0.43
C GLU A 110 -11.07 -2.32 0.97
N VAL A 111 -10.93 -1.03 0.65
CA VAL A 111 -11.87 0.01 1.06
C VAL A 111 -13.23 -0.20 0.39
N SER A 112 -13.25 -0.54 -0.91
CA SER A 112 -14.49 -0.76 -1.68
C SER A 112 -15.30 -1.96 -1.19
N ARG A 113 -14.66 -2.95 -0.57
CA ARG A 113 -15.39 -4.08 0.03
C ARG A 113 -16.16 -3.71 1.29
N LYS A 114 -15.80 -2.62 1.94
CA LYS A 114 -16.33 -2.23 3.26
C LYS A 114 -17.18 -0.97 3.22
N ALA A 115 -16.93 -0.09 2.26
CA ALA A 115 -17.62 1.18 2.12
C ALA A 115 -18.85 1.07 1.19
N GLU A 116 -19.79 1.99 1.34
CA GLU A 116 -20.96 2.10 0.45
C GLU A 116 -20.54 2.55 -0.95
N LYS A 117 -19.60 3.51 -1.03
CA LYS A 117 -19.08 4.06 -2.28
C LYS A 117 -17.64 4.52 -2.09
N VAL A 118 -16.81 4.32 -3.09
CA VAL A 118 -15.42 4.81 -3.07
C VAL A 118 -15.10 5.55 -4.36
N GLU A 119 -14.58 6.76 -4.23
CA GLU A 119 -13.97 7.51 -5.31
C GLU A 119 -12.47 7.59 -5.07
N LEU A 120 -11.67 7.13 -6.04
CA LEU A 120 -10.21 7.12 -5.94
C LEU A 120 -9.61 8.36 -6.61
N LEU A 121 -8.82 9.12 -5.86
CA LEU A 121 -7.87 10.11 -6.36
C LEU A 121 -6.46 9.52 -6.24
N ALA A 122 -5.95 8.97 -7.34
CA ALA A 122 -4.60 8.41 -7.40
C ALA A 122 -3.61 9.45 -7.89
N PHE A 123 -2.49 9.58 -7.18
CA PHE A 123 -1.35 10.42 -7.51
C PHE A 123 -0.09 9.58 -7.72
N ALA A 124 0.94 10.16 -8.29
CA ALA A 124 2.23 9.50 -8.45
C ALA A 124 2.84 9.09 -7.09
N ASP A 125 3.69 8.09 -7.07
CA ASP A 125 4.42 7.72 -5.86
C ASP A 125 5.34 8.87 -5.42
N HIS A 126 5.41 9.14 -4.13
CA HIS A 126 6.14 10.27 -3.54
C HIS A 126 5.63 11.67 -4.00
N HIS A 127 4.35 11.77 -4.34
CA HIS A 127 3.75 13.00 -4.83
C HIS A 127 3.76 14.11 -3.78
N ASP A 128 4.22 15.30 -4.18
CA ASP A 128 4.05 16.52 -3.40
C ASP A 128 2.79 17.23 -3.91
N PHE A 129 1.79 17.32 -3.03
CA PHE A 129 0.49 17.89 -3.38
C PHE A 129 0.59 19.39 -3.68
N THR A 130 -0.12 19.82 -4.70
CA THR A 130 -0.25 21.23 -5.07
C THR A 130 -1.51 21.85 -4.48
N GLU A 131 -1.58 23.19 -4.44
CA GLU A 131 -2.80 23.89 -4.01
C GLU A 131 -4.02 23.54 -4.85
N LYS A 132 -3.84 23.35 -6.17
CA LYS A 132 -4.92 22.92 -7.07
C LYS A 132 -5.46 21.53 -6.71
N GLU A 133 -4.59 20.64 -6.29
CA GLU A 133 -4.99 19.29 -5.87
C GLU A 133 -5.65 19.31 -4.49
N MET A 134 -5.25 20.18 -3.57
CA MET A 134 -5.99 20.43 -2.34
C MET A 134 -7.42 20.92 -2.63
N GLN A 135 -7.57 21.83 -3.57
CA GLN A 135 -8.88 22.31 -4.02
C GLN A 135 -9.68 21.17 -4.69
N LEU A 136 -9.03 20.31 -5.49
CA LEU A 136 -9.67 19.14 -6.09
C LEU A 136 -10.18 18.17 -5.04
N ILE A 137 -9.37 17.88 -4.02
CA ILE A 137 -9.75 17.01 -2.88
C ILE A 137 -11.00 17.59 -2.19
N SER A 138 -10.98 18.90 -1.89
CA SER A 138 -12.12 19.58 -1.26
C SER A 138 -13.38 19.47 -2.11
N ASN A 139 -13.29 19.80 -3.40
CA ASN A 139 -14.43 19.76 -4.32
C ASN A 139 -15.00 18.35 -4.47
N LYS A 140 -14.15 17.33 -4.57
CA LYS A 140 -14.57 15.93 -4.67
C LYS A 140 -15.23 15.45 -3.38
N PHE A 141 -14.68 15.80 -2.23
CA PHE A 141 -15.29 15.50 -0.94
C PHE A 141 -16.68 16.10 -0.80
N MET A 142 -16.88 17.34 -1.24
CA MET A 142 -18.17 18.04 -1.18
C MET A 142 -19.24 17.43 -2.11
N GLN A 143 -18.86 16.66 -3.12
CA GLN A 143 -19.78 15.94 -4.01
C GLN A 143 -20.35 14.65 -3.37
N LEU A 144 -19.73 14.17 -2.29
CA LEU A 144 -20.21 13.02 -1.55
C LEU A 144 -21.36 13.41 -0.60
N GLU A 145 -22.19 12.42 -0.24
CA GLU A 145 -23.36 12.62 0.61
C GLU A 145 -22.98 13.12 2.00
N GLU A 146 -23.57 14.22 2.41
CA GLU A 146 -23.36 14.79 3.74
C GLU A 146 -23.76 13.79 4.84
N GLY A 147 -22.95 13.71 5.91
CA GLY A 147 -23.13 12.76 7.02
C GLY A 147 -22.53 11.37 6.77
N LYS A 148 -22.31 10.98 5.52
CA LYS A 148 -21.63 9.70 5.19
C LYS A 148 -20.22 9.87 4.69
N ARG A 149 -19.84 11.05 4.25
CA ARG A 149 -18.56 11.32 3.57
C ARG A 149 -17.36 11.31 4.51
N ILE A 150 -16.31 10.62 4.09
CA ILE A 150 -14.98 10.64 4.74
C ILE A 150 -13.87 10.66 3.69
N ILE A 151 -12.69 11.12 4.08
CA ILE A 151 -11.46 11.03 3.31
C ILE A 151 -10.60 9.94 3.96
N VAL A 152 -10.13 9.00 3.17
CA VAL A 152 -9.16 7.99 3.60
C VAL A 152 -7.87 8.18 2.81
N THR A 153 -6.74 8.13 3.50
CA THR A 153 -5.42 8.24 2.87
C THR A 153 -4.43 7.25 3.47
N THR A 154 -3.23 7.16 2.93
CA THR A 154 -2.16 6.33 3.51
C THR A 154 -1.39 7.08 4.58
N GLU A 155 -0.75 6.37 5.54
CA GLU A 155 0.10 7.00 6.56
C GLU A 155 1.20 7.86 5.93
N LYS A 156 1.72 7.45 4.77
CA LYS A 156 2.74 8.18 4.01
C LYS A 156 2.22 9.52 3.47
N ASP A 157 1.02 9.50 2.89
CA ASP A 157 0.41 10.71 2.31
C ASP A 157 -0.18 11.61 3.38
N ALA A 158 -0.67 11.04 4.48
CA ALA A 158 -1.20 11.78 5.63
C ALA A 158 -0.18 12.78 6.19
N ALA A 159 1.10 12.40 6.29
CA ALA A 159 2.16 13.28 6.75
C ALA A 159 2.32 14.52 5.85
N ARG A 160 2.12 14.37 4.54
CA ARG A 160 2.19 15.47 3.57
C ARG A 160 0.92 16.33 3.60
N LEU A 161 -0.25 15.68 3.64
CA LEU A 161 -1.54 16.37 3.73
C LEU A 161 -1.64 17.20 5.02
N ALA A 162 -1.22 16.63 6.16
CA ALA A 162 -1.31 17.28 7.47
C ALA A 162 -0.57 18.61 7.55
N HIS A 163 0.52 18.75 6.81
CA HIS A 163 1.36 19.95 6.83
C HIS A 163 1.14 20.88 5.63
N HIS A 164 0.21 20.54 4.73
CA HIS A 164 -0.02 21.34 3.53
C HIS A 164 -0.80 22.61 3.85
N PRO A 165 -0.27 23.82 3.54
CA PRO A 165 -0.88 25.09 3.96
C PRO A 165 -2.25 25.37 3.33
N ALA A 166 -2.51 24.79 2.14
CA ALA A 166 -3.77 24.94 1.43
C ALA A 166 -4.80 23.82 1.75
N LEU A 167 -4.53 22.93 2.72
CA LEU A 167 -5.53 21.98 3.18
C LEU A 167 -6.63 22.74 3.93
N ASP A 168 -7.86 22.62 3.44
CA ASP A 168 -9.01 23.22 4.11
C ASP A 168 -9.23 22.60 5.49
N LYS A 169 -9.19 23.43 6.53
CA LYS A 169 -9.40 23.00 7.92
C LYS A 169 -10.77 22.42 8.17
N SER A 170 -11.77 22.75 7.36
CA SER A 170 -13.11 22.15 7.44
C SER A 170 -13.11 20.66 7.13
N LEU A 171 -12.09 20.14 6.43
CA LEU A 171 -11.91 18.72 6.13
C LEU A 171 -11.29 17.92 7.28
N HIS A 172 -10.63 18.59 8.23
CA HIS A 172 -9.90 17.93 9.32
C HIS A 172 -10.71 16.86 10.07
N PRO A 173 -12.00 17.07 10.39
CA PRO A 173 -12.81 16.07 11.10
C PRO A 173 -13.05 14.79 10.30
N TYR A 174 -12.82 14.82 9.00
CA TYR A 174 -13.21 13.76 8.06
C TYR A 174 -12.02 12.98 7.49
N ILE A 175 -10.77 13.30 7.87
CA ILE A 175 -9.56 12.67 7.31
C ILE A 175 -9.07 11.55 8.23
N TYR A 176 -8.92 10.36 7.63
CA TYR A 176 -8.51 9.13 8.30
C TYR A 176 -7.36 8.43 7.54
N VAL A 177 -6.61 7.62 8.30
CA VAL A 177 -5.50 6.81 7.80
C VAL A 177 -5.75 5.33 8.03
#